data_d919784ae4348b8b6333619b102ed1bf
#
_entry.id   d919784ae4348b8b6333619b102ed1bf
#
_cell.length_a   1.000
_cell.length_b   1.000
_cell.length_c   1.000
_cell.angle_alpha   90.00
_cell.angle_beta   90.00
_cell.angle_gamma   90.00
#
_symmetry.space_group_name_H-M   'P 1'
#
loop_
_entity.id
_entity.type
_entity.pdbx_description
1 polymer ?
#
loop_
_entity_poly.entity_id
_entity_poly.type
_entity_poly.pdbx_seq_one_letter_code
_entity_poly.pdbx_strand_id
1 'polypeptide(L)'
;MPSKLLPISSEEKKWVNNLTPRRALNYHFSRGCLRHVMSNITGLGPLDIPLKADPGEPPLLAEGWGNISMSHCSDALLIGWSSGKIGVDIERKDREFQAYKLSKRFFTQYENYEIENLSPCQAKELVLKRWVIKEAAVKWQRGKIANNINQWIWKNKSSFAHHKKLGHKVKVYEQNYDQWTYAIALDEDSVTCKPIICVD
;
A
#
# COMPACT_ATOMS: atom_id res chain seq x y z
N MET A 1 -9.94 -0.52 18.85
CA MET A 1 -10.36 -1.77 18.17
C MET A 1 -11.72 -1.52 17.55
N PRO A 2 -11.97 -1.99 16.31
CA PRO A 2 -13.29 -1.79 15.70
C PRO A 2 -14.35 -2.45 16.58
N SER A 3 -15.43 -1.74 16.82
CA SER A 3 -16.54 -2.21 17.69
C SER A 3 -17.25 -3.46 17.13
N LYS A 4 -17.03 -3.78 15.86
CA LYS A 4 -17.60 -4.96 15.20
C LYS A 4 -16.73 -5.36 14.00
N LEU A 5 -16.27 -6.61 14.00
CA LEU A 5 -15.58 -7.18 12.84
C LEU A 5 -16.57 -7.42 11.69
N LEU A 6 -16.19 -7.00 10.50
CA LEU A 6 -16.97 -7.19 9.28
C LEU A 6 -16.90 -8.66 8.79
N PRO A 7 -17.89 -9.14 8.04
CA PRO A 7 -17.94 -10.53 7.61
C PRO A 7 -16.78 -10.91 6.69
N ILE A 8 -16.26 -12.11 6.88
CA ILE A 8 -15.26 -12.76 6.05
C ILE A 8 -15.75 -14.14 5.59
N SER A 9 -15.21 -14.68 4.51
CA SER A 9 -15.61 -15.96 3.95
C SER A 9 -15.30 -17.14 4.89
N SER A 10 -15.90 -18.29 4.61
CA SER A 10 -15.63 -19.54 5.36
C SER A 10 -14.17 -20.00 5.22
N GLU A 11 -13.55 -19.76 4.07
CA GLU A 11 -12.13 -20.04 3.84
C GLU A 11 -11.23 -19.12 4.66
N GLU A 12 -11.50 -17.83 4.65
CA GLU A 12 -10.79 -16.84 5.46
C GLU A 12 -10.91 -17.12 6.97
N LYS A 13 -12.06 -17.60 7.43
CA LYS A 13 -12.24 -18.07 8.84
C LYS A 13 -11.32 -19.23 9.19
N LYS A 14 -11.09 -20.17 8.27
CA LYS A 14 -10.12 -21.26 8.49
C LYS A 14 -8.71 -20.72 8.67
N TRP A 15 -8.31 -19.71 7.89
CA TRP A 15 -7.02 -19.05 8.07
C TRP A 15 -6.90 -18.34 9.42
N VAL A 16 -7.94 -17.60 9.84
CA VAL A 16 -7.98 -16.92 11.14
C VAL A 16 -7.70 -17.89 12.27
N ASN A 17 -8.29 -19.07 12.26
CA ASN A 17 -8.12 -20.10 13.30
C ASN A 17 -6.69 -20.65 13.41
N ASN A 18 -5.89 -20.53 12.34
CA ASN A 18 -4.52 -21.02 12.29
C ASN A 18 -3.45 -19.91 12.53
N LEU A 19 -3.86 -18.67 12.77
CA LEU A 19 -2.97 -17.55 13.03
C LEU A 19 -2.84 -17.26 14.53
N THR A 20 -1.72 -16.61 14.91
CA THR A 20 -1.61 -16.08 16.27
C THR A 20 -2.68 -15.00 16.51
N PRO A 21 -3.15 -14.77 17.75
CA PRO A 21 -4.29 -13.88 18.02
C PRO A 21 -4.18 -12.50 17.39
N ARG A 22 -3.01 -11.86 17.46
CA ARG A 22 -2.76 -10.55 16.84
C ARG A 22 -2.85 -10.61 15.31
N ARG A 23 -2.25 -11.62 14.70
CA ARG A 23 -2.31 -11.80 13.23
C ARG A 23 -3.72 -12.16 12.77
N ALA A 24 -4.44 -12.97 13.55
CA ALA A 24 -5.83 -13.33 13.28
C ALA A 24 -6.73 -12.09 13.25
N LEU A 25 -6.60 -11.22 14.26
CA LEU A 25 -7.38 -9.98 14.33
C LEU A 25 -7.08 -9.06 13.14
N ASN A 26 -5.82 -8.80 12.85
CA ASN A 26 -5.40 -7.95 11.73
C ASN A 26 -5.86 -8.53 10.38
N TYR A 27 -5.77 -9.84 10.21
CA TYR A 27 -6.23 -10.52 9.01
C TYR A 27 -7.75 -10.37 8.86
N HIS A 28 -8.52 -10.72 9.90
CA HIS A 28 -9.98 -10.59 9.89
C HIS A 28 -10.41 -9.16 9.56
N PHE A 29 -9.88 -8.18 10.29
CA PHE A 29 -10.17 -6.76 10.07
C PHE A 29 -9.91 -6.35 8.62
N SER A 30 -8.70 -6.61 8.12
CA SER A 30 -8.31 -6.16 6.78
C SER A 30 -9.14 -6.85 5.67
N ARG A 31 -9.49 -8.13 5.82
CA ARG A 31 -10.31 -8.86 4.84
C ARG A 31 -11.78 -8.44 4.88
N GLY A 32 -12.31 -8.23 6.08
CA GLY A 32 -13.67 -7.72 6.26
C GLY A 32 -13.84 -6.32 5.66
N CYS A 33 -12.91 -5.41 5.92
CA CYS A 33 -12.89 -4.07 5.30
C CYS A 33 -12.78 -4.17 3.76
N LEU A 34 -11.89 -5.00 3.25
CA LEU A 34 -11.71 -5.17 1.81
C LEU A 34 -12.99 -5.66 1.13
N ARG A 35 -13.65 -6.67 1.70
CA ARG A 35 -14.93 -7.18 1.19
C ARG A 35 -16.03 -6.12 1.24
N HIS A 36 -16.09 -5.36 2.32
CA HIS A 36 -17.07 -4.28 2.46
C HIS A 36 -16.84 -3.15 1.43
N VAL A 37 -15.60 -2.72 1.24
CA VAL A 37 -15.24 -1.73 0.22
C VAL A 37 -15.62 -2.22 -1.18
N MET A 38 -15.29 -3.47 -1.51
CA MET A 38 -15.65 -4.06 -2.80
C MET A 38 -17.16 -4.21 -2.97
N SER A 39 -17.88 -4.57 -1.92
CA SER A 39 -19.35 -4.60 -1.89
C SER A 39 -19.96 -3.24 -2.26
N ASN A 40 -19.42 -2.16 -1.70
CA ASN A 40 -19.87 -0.79 -2.01
C ASN A 40 -19.56 -0.36 -3.45
N ILE A 41 -18.47 -0.86 -4.03
CA ILE A 41 -18.08 -0.56 -5.42
C ILE A 41 -18.93 -1.36 -6.42
N THR A 42 -19.24 -2.61 -6.12
CA THR A 42 -19.86 -3.55 -7.06
C THR A 42 -21.36 -3.73 -6.88
N GLY A 43 -21.90 -3.37 -5.71
CA GLY A 43 -23.30 -3.62 -5.33
C GLY A 43 -23.59 -5.06 -4.89
N LEU A 44 -22.59 -5.95 -4.87
CA LEU A 44 -22.75 -7.34 -4.43
C LEU A 44 -22.66 -7.46 -2.90
N GLY A 45 -23.13 -8.59 -2.36
CA GLY A 45 -22.90 -8.92 -0.97
C GLY A 45 -21.40 -9.09 -0.65
N PRO A 46 -20.92 -8.72 0.56
CA PRO A 46 -19.50 -8.83 0.89
C PRO A 46 -18.92 -10.24 0.74
N LEU A 47 -19.73 -11.27 0.95
CA LEU A 47 -19.32 -12.67 0.81
C LEU A 47 -19.36 -13.18 -0.63
N ASP A 48 -20.05 -12.47 -1.53
CA ASP A 48 -20.17 -12.80 -2.96
C ASP A 48 -19.00 -12.20 -3.77
N ILE A 49 -18.16 -11.37 -3.16
CA ILE A 49 -16.97 -10.84 -3.82
C ILE A 49 -15.99 -11.98 -4.10
N PRO A 50 -15.59 -12.19 -5.37
CA PRO A 50 -14.67 -13.28 -5.76
C PRO A 50 -13.24 -12.94 -5.40
N LEU A 51 -12.95 -12.93 -4.11
CA LEU A 51 -11.67 -12.53 -3.51
C LEU A 51 -10.91 -13.76 -3.02
N LYS A 52 -9.67 -13.91 -3.51
CA LYS A 52 -8.65 -14.81 -2.94
C LYS A 52 -7.63 -13.98 -2.18
N ALA A 53 -7.41 -14.29 -0.92
CA ALA A 53 -6.63 -13.44 -0.03
C ALA A 53 -5.90 -14.25 1.06
N ASP A 54 -5.05 -15.18 0.64
CA ASP A 54 -4.27 -16.05 1.54
C ASP A 54 -3.40 -15.23 2.49
N PRO A 55 -3.15 -15.69 3.73
CA PRO A 55 -2.30 -14.98 4.68
C PRO A 55 -0.86 -14.83 4.16
N GLY A 56 -0.38 -13.58 4.12
CA GLY A 56 0.96 -13.25 3.64
C GLY A 56 1.05 -12.99 2.14
N GLU A 57 -0.01 -13.29 1.38
CA GLU A 57 -0.06 -13.02 -0.05
C GLU A 57 -0.88 -11.76 -0.36
N PRO A 58 -0.56 -11.06 -1.46
CA PRO A 58 -1.39 -9.96 -1.94
C PRO A 58 -2.80 -10.47 -2.30
N PRO A 59 -3.86 -9.72 -1.93
CA PRO A 59 -5.20 -10.09 -2.31
C PRO A 59 -5.40 -10.03 -3.83
N LEU A 60 -6.21 -10.94 -4.36
CA LEU A 60 -6.52 -11.09 -5.77
C LEU A 60 -8.03 -11.14 -5.98
N LEU A 61 -8.52 -10.43 -6.98
CA LEU A 61 -9.87 -10.60 -7.50
C LEU A 61 -9.86 -11.59 -8.68
N ALA A 62 -11.00 -12.19 -8.97
CA ALA A 62 -11.17 -13.00 -10.18
C ALA A 62 -10.90 -12.16 -11.44
N GLU A 63 -10.63 -12.83 -12.53
CA GLU A 63 -10.42 -12.18 -13.84
C GLU A 63 -11.63 -11.31 -14.23
N GLY A 64 -11.36 -10.13 -14.79
CA GLY A 64 -12.38 -9.16 -15.15
C GLY A 64 -12.84 -8.23 -14.02
N TRP A 65 -12.44 -8.49 -12.76
CA TRP A 65 -12.85 -7.69 -11.60
C TRP A 65 -11.90 -6.54 -11.26
N GLY A 66 -10.86 -6.34 -12.06
CA GLY A 66 -9.81 -5.37 -11.80
C GLY A 66 -8.77 -5.85 -10.78
N ASN A 67 -8.03 -4.91 -10.25
CA ASN A 67 -6.93 -5.17 -9.33
C ASN A 67 -7.14 -4.43 -8.02
N ILE A 68 -6.69 -5.04 -6.94
CA ILE A 68 -6.69 -4.45 -5.61
C ILE A 68 -5.29 -4.44 -5.01
N SER A 69 -5.04 -3.44 -4.21
CA SER A 69 -3.85 -3.32 -3.37
C SER A 69 -4.27 -2.81 -2.00
N MET A 70 -3.53 -3.19 -0.98
CA MET A 70 -3.78 -2.72 0.38
C MET A 70 -2.48 -2.48 1.13
N SER A 71 -2.52 -1.52 2.03
CA SER A 71 -1.47 -1.26 2.99
C SER A 71 -2.07 -0.89 4.34
N HIS A 72 -1.36 -1.18 5.42
CA HIS A 72 -1.81 -0.83 6.77
C HIS A 72 -0.64 -0.31 7.60
N CYS A 73 -0.92 0.66 8.43
CA CYS A 73 -0.06 1.08 9.53
C CYS A 73 -0.72 0.71 10.87
N SER A 74 -0.30 1.33 11.96
CA SER A 74 -0.79 0.96 13.31
C SER A 74 -2.30 1.11 13.51
N ASP A 75 -2.93 2.06 12.84
CA ASP A 75 -4.27 2.56 13.09
C ASP A 75 -5.07 2.91 11.83
N ALA A 76 -4.54 2.58 10.64
CA ALA A 76 -5.23 2.80 9.38
C ALA A 76 -4.94 1.68 8.37
N LEU A 77 -5.94 1.42 7.54
CA LEU A 77 -5.88 0.52 6.39
C LEU A 77 -6.25 1.31 5.13
N LEU A 78 -5.36 1.33 4.16
CA LEU A 78 -5.61 1.90 2.84
C LEU A 78 -5.92 0.78 1.85
N ILE A 79 -7.04 0.89 1.17
CA ILE A 79 -7.47 -0.02 0.11
C ILE A 79 -7.57 0.77 -1.19
N GLY A 80 -6.95 0.27 -2.25
CA GLY A 80 -7.06 0.79 -3.60
C GLY A 80 -7.62 -0.26 -4.55
N TRP A 81 -8.55 0.14 -5.40
CA TRP A 81 -9.07 -0.65 -6.51
C TRP A 81 -8.90 0.10 -7.83
N SER A 82 -8.60 -0.62 -8.90
CA SER A 82 -8.49 -0.07 -10.26
C SER A 82 -8.79 -1.16 -11.29
N SER A 83 -9.27 -0.77 -12.46
CA SER A 83 -9.38 -1.69 -13.62
C SER A 83 -7.99 -2.14 -14.11
N GLY A 84 -6.99 -1.25 -14.06
CA GLY A 84 -5.58 -1.54 -14.33
C GLY A 84 -4.81 -1.93 -13.08
N LYS A 85 -3.49 -2.07 -13.21
CA LYS A 85 -2.62 -2.37 -12.06
C LYS A 85 -2.62 -1.22 -11.06
N ILE A 86 -2.58 -1.57 -9.78
CA ILE A 86 -2.54 -0.62 -8.67
C ILE A 86 -1.62 -1.10 -7.56
N GLY A 87 -0.91 -0.18 -6.94
CA GLY A 87 -0.21 -0.38 -5.68
C GLY A 87 -0.50 0.78 -4.74
N VAL A 88 -0.69 0.51 -3.46
CA VAL A 88 -0.92 1.55 -2.46
C VAL A 88 -0.04 1.34 -1.24
N ASP A 89 0.36 2.44 -0.61
CA ASP A 89 1.06 2.40 0.67
C ASP A 89 0.63 3.55 1.58
N ILE A 90 0.58 3.30 2.91
CA ILE A 90 0.19 4.26 3.94
C ILE A 90 1.09 4.14 5.16
N GLU A 91 1.51 5.29 5.70
CA GLU A 91 2.35 5.37 6.88
C GLU A 91 1.93 6.56 7.77
N ARG A 92 2.16 6.44 9.07
CA ARG A 92 1.98 7.58 9.99
C ARG A 92 3.10 8.60 9.82
N LYS A 93 2.76 9.89 9.79
CA LYS A 93 3.74 11.00 9.72
C LYS A 93 4.60 11.10 10.98
N ASP A 94 4.03 10.74 12.13
CA ASP A 94 4.70 10.80 13.44
C ASP A 94 5.48 9.52 13.79
N ARG A 95 5.50 8.50 12.89
CA ARG A 95 6.26 7.27 13.16
C ARG A 95 7.72 7.57 13.43
N GLU A 96 8.28 6.88 14.43
CA GLU A 96 9.69 6.98 14.75
C GLU A 96 10.52 6.04 13.86
N PHE A 97 11.53 6.61 13.19
CA PHE A 97 12.52 5.87 12.41
C PHE A 97 13.77 6.71 12.15
N GLN A 98 14.87 6.03 11.87
CA GLN A 98 16.14 6.68 11.55
C GLN A 98 16.23 6.95 10.05
N ALA A 99 15.84 8.16 9.64
CA ALA A 99 15.70 8.54 8.22
C ALA A 99 16.96 8.26 7.40
N TYR A 100 18.12 8.69 7.86
CA TYR A 100 19.41 8.47 7.16
C TYR A 100 19.80 6.98 7.05
N LYS A 101 19.54 6.16 8.09
CA LYS A 101 19.83 4.73 8.02
C LYS A 101 18.89 4.01 7.04
N LEU A 102 17.60 4.36 7.06
CA LEU A 102 16.63 3.79 6.15
C LEU A 102 16.96 4.17 4.69
N SER A 103 17.27 5.43 4.43
CA SER A 103 17.62 5.88 3.09
C SER A 103 18.91 5.25 2.57
N LYS A 104 19.97 5.17 3.38
CA LYS A 104 21.23 4.49 3.00
C LYS A 104 21.04 3.02 2.65
N ARG A 105 20.10 2.34 3.30
CA ARG A 105 19.84 0.92 3.05
C ARG A 105 19.01 0.67 1.79
N PHE A 106 18.05 1.56 1.47
CA PHE A 106 17.00 1.26 0.50
C PHE A 106 16.92 2.23 -0.68
N PHE A 107 17.60 3.38 -0.61
CA PHE A 107 17.52 4.37 -1.66
C PHE A 107 18.80 4.38 -2.51
N THR A 108 18.72 5.00 -3.67
CA THR A 108 19.87 5.14 -4.56
C THR A 108 20.86 6.17 -4.03
N GLN A 109 22.09 6.14 -4.54
CA GLN A 109 23.09 7.14 -4.20
C GLN A 109 22.60 8.59 -4.51
N TYR A 110 21.94 8.78 -5.65
CA TYR A 110 21.37 10.06 -6.02
C TYR A 110 20.31 10.54 -5.00
N GLU A 111 19.38 9.65 -4.61
CA GLU A 111 18.35 9.97 -3.63
C GLU A 111 18.94 10.26 -2.23
N ASN A 112 20.03 9.61 -1.86
CA ASN A 112 20.75 9.87 -0.61
C ASN A 112 21.45 11.23 -0.63
N TYR A 113 22.06 11.61 -1.75
CA TYR A 113 22.70 12.92 -1.89
C TYR A 113 21.71 14.07 -1.66
N GLU A 114 20.47 13.96 -2.17
CA GLU A 114 19.42 14.96 -1.90
C GLU A 114 19.04 15.04 -0.42
N ILE A 115 19.15 13.94 0.33
CA ILE A 115 18.75 13.86 1.75
C ILE A 115 19.87 14.39 2.66
N GLU A 116 21.14 14.18 2.31
CA GLU A 116 22.30 14.53 3.15
C GLU A 116 22.40 16.02 3.47
N ASN A 117 21.88 16.88 2.60
CA ASN A 117 21.92 18.34 2.74
C ASN A 117 20.66 18.93 3.44
N LEU A 118 19.76 18.08 3.94
CA LEU A 118 18.53 18.52 4.59
C LEU A 118 18.67 18.53 6.12
N SER A 119 17.90 19.39 6.77
CA SER A 119 17.72 19.31 8.22
C SER A 119 17.09 17.95 8.60
N PRO A 120 17.26 17.46 9.83
CA PRO A 120 16.69 16.18 10.28
C PRO A 120 15.18 16.06 10.05
N CYS A 121 14.42 17.15 10.25
CA CYS A 121 12.99 17.19 10.02
C CYS A 121 12.64 17.05 8.52
N GLN A 122 13.30 17.81 7.67
CA GLN A 122 13.11 17.74 6.21
C GLN A 122 13.57 16.39 5.65
N ALA A 123 14.66 15.83 6.16
CA ALA A 123 15.14 14.51 5.79
C ALA A 123 14.11 13.42 6.16
N LYS A 124 13.53 13.48 7.38
CA LYS A 124 12.48 12.55 7.82
C LYS A 124 11.26 12.62 6.90
N GLU A 125 10.80 13.81 6.59
CA GLU A 125 9.66 14.02 5.69
C GLU A 125 9.91 13.48 4.27
N LEU A 126 11.04 13.85 3.65
CA LEU A 126 11.37 13.40 2.30
C LEU A 126 11.58 11.89 2.22
N VAL A 127 12.23 11.31 3.25
CA VAL A 127 12.44 9.87 3.31
C VAL A 127 11.12 9.12 3.44
N LEU A 128 10.20 9.60 4.30
CA LEU A 128 8.89 8.98 4.46
C LEU A 128 8.07 9.07 3.17
N LYS A 129 8.05 10.21 2.52
CA LYS A 129 7.40 10.43 1.23
C LYS A 129 7.94 9.49 0.15
N ARG A 130 9.26 9.37 0.01
CA ARG A 130 9.88 8.42 -0.91
C ARG A 130 9.55 6.98 -0.57
N TRP A 131 9.51 6.67 0.71
CA TRP A 131 9.19 5.34 1.19
C TRP A 131 7.81 4.89 0.70
N VAL A 132 6.75 5.65 1.01
CA VAL A 132 5.39 5.28 0.59
C VAL A 132 5.24 5.21 -0.94
N ILE A 133 5.88 6.10 -1.69
CA ILE A 133 5.83 6.08 -3.16
C ILE A 133 6.51 4.82 -3.71
N LYS A 134 7.69 4.47 -3.20
CA LYS A 134 8.45 3.29 -3.67
C LYS A 134 7.77 1.99 -3.27
N GLU A 135 7.20 1.91 -2.06
CA GLU A 135 6.40 0.75 -1.66
C GLU A 135 5.14 0.59 -2.50
N ALA A 136 4.43 1.67 -2.80
CA ALA A 136 3.28 1.63 -3.71
C ALA A 136 3.70 1.11 -5.10
N ALA A 137 4.83 1.59 -5.64
CA ALA A 137 5.35 1.11 -6.93
C ALA A 137 5.77 -0.36 -6.90
N VAL A 138 6.37 -0.85 -5.80
CA VAL A 138 6.69 -2.27 -5.61
C VAL A 138 5.43 -3.12 -5.55
N LYS A 139 4.38 -2.65 -4.85
CA LYS A 139 3.07 -3.34 -4.76
C LYS A 139 2.36 -3.35 -6.12
N TRP A 140 2.44 -2.27 -6.89
CA TRP A 140 1.97 -2.24 -8.28
C TRP A 140 2.64 -3.32 -9.14
N GLN A 141 3.95 -3.51 -8.98
CA GLN A 141 4.72 -4.54 -9.66
C GLN A 141 4.43 -5.96 -9.12
N ARG A 142 3.73 -6.10 -7.99
CA ARG A 142 3.59 -7.35 -7.20
C ARG A 142 4.94 -7.93 -6.78
N GLY A 143 5.91 -7.06 -6.53
CA GLY A 143 7.26 -7.41 -6.10
C GLY A 143 7.38 -7.57 -4.59
N LYS A 144 8.53 -8.12 -4.16
CA LYS A 144 8.90 -8.18 -2.73
C LYS A 144 9.67 -6.90 -2.37
N ILE A 145 9.24 -6.18 -1.32
CA ILE A 145 9.81 -4.90 -0.89
C ILE A 145 11.33 -5.00 -0.72
N ALA A 146 11.81 -6.01 0.01
CA ALA A 146 13.23 -6.18 0.31
C ALA A 146 14.14 -6.22 -0.93
N ASN A 147 13.64 -6.71 -2.06
CA ASN A 147 14.43 -6.93 -3.27
C ASN A 147 14.20 -5.84 -4.34
N ASN A 148 13.10 -5.10 -4.26
CA ASN A 148 12.65 -4.24 -5.35
C ASN A 148 12.63 -2.75 -5.00
N ILE A 149 12.61 -2.38 -3.73
CA ILE A 149 12.45 -0.98 -3.33
C ILE A 149 13.58 -0.07 -3.84
N ASN A 150 14.81 -0.57 -3.92
CA ASN A 150 15.96 0.15 -4.45
C ASN A 150 16.02 0.19 -6.00
N GLN A 151 15.16 -0.58 -6.67
CA GLN A 151 15.03 -0.56 -8.13
C GLN A 151 14.11 0.54 -8.62
N TRP A 152 13.20 1.01 -7.79
CA TRP A 152 12.33 2.14 -8.10
C TRP A 152 13.00 3.45 -7.74
N ILE A 153 12.98 4.41 -8.68
CA ILE A 153 13.48 5.78 -8.50
C ILE A 153 12.32 6.74 -8.60
N TRP A 154 12.23 7.62 -7.63
CA TRP A 154 11.32 8.75 -7.69
C TRP A 154 12.08 10.05 -7.44
N LYS A 155 12.00 10.97 -8.39
CA LYS A 155 12.55 12.33 -8.25
C LYS A 155 11.54 13.20 -7.52
N ASN A 156 12.03 14.00 -6.58
CA ASN A 156 11.13 14.85 -5.79
C ASN A 156 10.23 15.71 -6.69
N LYS A 157 8.94 15.77 -6.34
CA LYS A 157 7.86 16.44 -7.10
C LYS A 157 7.51 15.82 -8.46
N SER A 158 8.08 14.69 -8.83
CA SER A 158 7.69 13.98 -10.05
C SER A 158 6.34 13.30 -9.87
N SER A 159 5.49 13.33 -10.91
CA SER A 159 4.26 12.53 -10.97
C SER A 159 4.52 11.08 -11.36
N PHE A 160 5.78 10.68 -11.56
CA PHE A 160 6.13 9.35 -12.01
C PHE A 160 7.29 8.75 -11.21
N ALA A 161 7.22 7.45 -10.97
CA ALA A 161 8.34 6.63 -10.53
C ALA A 161 8.78 5.68 -11.65
N HIS A 162 10.08 5.38 -11.72
CA HIS A 162 10.68 4.56 -12.77
C HIS A 162 11.44 3.38 -12.19
N HIS A 163 11.29 2.21 -12.80
CA HIS A 163 12.07 1.03 -12.44
C HIS A 163 13.38 0.97 -13.25
N LYS A 164 14.53 0.92 -12.56
CA LYS A 164 15.88 0.99 -13.17
C LYS A 164 16.15 -0.04 -14.26
N LYS A 165 15.68 -1.28 -14.07
CA LYS A 165 16.05 -2.42 -14.91
C LYS A 165 14.95 -2.84 -15.88
N LEU A 166 13.69 -2.70 -15.50
CA LEU A 166 12.56 -3.23 -16.28
C LEU A 166 11.93 -2.19 -17.21
N GLY A 167 12.41 -0.95 -17.20
CA GLY A 167 11.84 0.12 -18.00
C GLY A 167 10.41 0.52 -17.60
N HIS A 168 9.86 -0.07 -16.53
CA HIS A 168 8.52 0.29 -16.06
C HIS A 168 8.50 1.72 -15.55
N LYS A 169 7.42 2.40 -15.88
CA LYS A 169 7.08 3.72 -15.40
C LYS A 169 5.65 3.69 -14.86
N VAL A 170 5.44 4.24 -13.69
CA VAL A 170 4.14 4.29 -13.03
C VAL A 170 3.80 5.72 -12.66
N LYS A 171 2.55 6.09 -12.82
CA LYS A 171 2.03 7.35 -12.31
C LYS A 171 1.84 7.24 -10.81
N VAL A 172 2.34 8.23 -10.06
CA VAL A 172 2.26 8.20 -8.60
C VAL A 172 1.53 9.44 -8.07
N TYR A 173 0.68 9.21 -7.12
CA TYR A 173 -0.01 10.23 -6.34
C TYR A 173 0.41 10.06 -4.89
N GLU A 174 0.89 11.12 -4.27
CA GLU A 174 1.18 11.15 -2.84
C GLU A 174 0.34 12.25 -2.22
N GLN A 175 -0.26 11.94 -1.09
CA GLN A 175 -1.10 12.87 -0.34
C GLN A 175 -0.96 12.65 1.16
N ASN A 176 -1.26 13.71 1.90
CA ASN A 176 -1.41 13.67 3.34
C ASN A 176 -2.91 13.70 3.68
N TYR A 177 -3.30 12.83 4.60
CA TYR A 177 -4.63 12.82 5.17
C TYR A 177 -4.50 12.68 6.70
N ASP A 178 -4.91 13.72 7.42
CA ASP A 178 -4.76 13.83 8.86
C ASP A 178 -3.32 13.48 9.32
N GLN A 179 -3.13 12.44 10.13
CA GLN A 179 -1.84 11.99 10.64
C GLN A 179 -1.11 11.01 9.70
N TRP A 180 -1.66 10.69 8.57
CA TRP A 180 -1.07 9.75 7.62
C TRP A 180 -0.53 10.43 6.37
N THR A 181 0.49 9.83 5.79
CA THR A 181 0.90 10.05 4.40
C THR A 181 0.69 8.75 3.63
N TYR A 182 0.21 8.85 2.41
CA TYR A 182 -0.02 7.69 1.57
C TYR A 182 0.35 7.95 0.12
N ALA A 183 0.61 6.88 -0.61
CA ALA A 183 0.86 6.94 -2.04
C ALA A 183 0.05 5.88 -2.79
N ILE A 184 -0.24 6.19 -4.05
CA ILE A 184 -0.89 5.32 -5.02
C ILE A 184 -0.01 5.28 -6.26
N ALA A 185 0.29 4.08 -6.75
CA ALA A 185 0.94 3.84 -8.03
C ALA A 185 -0.05 3.18 -9.00
N LEU A 186 -0.16 3.71 -10.20
CA LEU A 186 -1.07 3.27 -11.25
C LEU A 186 -0.34 3.15 -12.59
N ASP A 187 -0.93 2.41 -13.53
CA ASP A 187 -0.51 2.47 -14.93
C ASP A 187 -0.59 3.91 -15.46
N GLU A 188 0.27 4.28 -16.41
CA GLU A 188 0.36 5.66 -16.95
C GLU A 188 -0.98 6.18 -17.47
N ASP A 189 -1.75 5.31 -18.10
CA ASP A 189 -3.02 5.64 -18.76
C ASP A 189 -4.25 5.49 -17.85
N SER A 190 -4.04 5.12 -16.57
CA SER A 190 -5.14 4.95 -15.61
C SER A 190 -5.83 6.28 -15.29
N VAL A 191 -7.13 6.35 -15.52
CA VAL A 191 -7.88 7.61 -15.47
C VAL A 191 -8.37 7.96 -14.08
N THR A 192 -8.70 7.00 -13.22
CA THR A 192 -9.19 7.31 -11.86
C THR A 192 -9.03 6.15 -10.88
N CYS A 193 -8.55 6.49 -9.70
CA CYS A 193 -8.63 5.66 -8.51
C CYS A 193 -9.17 6.51 -7.36
N LYS A 194 -10.16 6.01 -6.62
CA LYS A 194 -10.56 6.61 -5.34
C LYS A 194 -9.94 5.76 -4.24
N PRO A 195 -8.93 6.27 -3.52
CA PRO A 195 -8.42 5.58 -2.34
C PRO A 195 -9.48 5.61 -1.25
N ILE A 196 -9.59 4.52 -0.50
CA ILE A 196 -10.48 4.41 0.65
C ILE A 196 -9.61 4.12 1.86
N ILE A 197 -9.64 5.03 2.82
CA ILE A 197 -8.95 4.87 4.10
C ILE A 197 -9.97 4.40 5.11
N CYS A 198 -9.73 3.23 5.69
CA CYS A 198 -10.47 2.71 6.83
C CYS A 198 -9.63 2.99 8.08
N VAL A 199 -10.22 3.71 9.03
CA VAL A 199 -9.58 4.00 10.33
C VAL A 199 -10.12 3.03 11.37
N ASP A 200 -9.22 2.55 12.25
CA ASP A 200 -9.56 1.67 13.39
C ASP A 200 -10.33 2.43 14.48
#